data_f765f440a66f7d89735bd19040687c7c
#
_entry.id   f765f440a66f7d89735bd19040687c7c
#
_cell.length_a   1.000
_cell.length_b   1.000
_cell.length_c   1.000
_cell.angle_alpha   90.00
_cell.angle_beta   90.00
_cell.angle_gamma   90.00
#
_symmetry.space_group_name_H-M   'P 1'
#
loop_
_entity.id
_entity.type
_entity.pdbx_description
1 polymer ?
#
loop_
_entity_poly.entity_id
_entity_poly.type
_entity_poly.pdbx_seq_one_letter_code
_entity_poly.pdbx_strand_id
1 'polypeptide(L)'
;MGKFDGLLLVSDFDDTLYDFHHRIPPRNLEALGRWIGQGGRFTVATGRAHRTFAPYVHLAPINAPVVLSNGSTIYDFQTETMLVQTLLDDRAPEDFQALMEAMPSLGLETYHGEDIYVYRPNAITDAHMKKVGTDYEVRDIPDMPAPWTKAIVQQEYDVLLRAREWLEEHCPGRYEAVFSNRFYLEITHRGCNKGGMVARLLEMLHIPRENLYCVGDNQNDIPMMAPVSYTHLTLPTILRV
;
A
#
# COMPACT_ATOMS: atom_id res chain seq x y z
N MET A 1 16.31 -29.72 -4.57
CA MET A 1 16.13 -28.33 -4.93
C MET A 1 14.88 -28.26 -5.79
N GLY A 2 13.89 -27.46 -5.38
CA GLY A 2 12.66 -27.27 -6.17
C GLY A 2 12.91 -26.37 -7.37
N LYS A 3 12.01 -26.37 -8.34
CA LYS A 3 12.13 -25.57 -9.57
C LYS A 3 12.16 -24.06 -9.29
N PHE A 4 11.53 -23.61 -8.19
CA PHE A 4 11.39 -22.20 -7.83
C PHE A 4 12.19 -21.80 -6.58
N ASP A 5 13.14 -22.65 -6.15
CA ASP A 5 14.03 -22.32 -5.03
C ASP A 5 14.75 -20.99 -5.28
N GLY A 6 14.75 -20.11 -4.27
CA GLY A 6 15.40 -18.81 -4.36
C GLY A 6 14.62 -17.73 -5.14
N LEU A 7 13.40 -18.04 -5.64
CA LEU A 7 12.55 -17.06 -6.32
C LEU A 7 11.51 -16.48 -5.36
N LEU A 8 11.20 -15.19 -5.53
CA LEU A 8 10.13 -14.47 -4.83
C LEU A 8 9.08 -13.98 -5.82
N LEU A 9 7.81 -14.32 -5.56
CA LEU A 9 6.65 -13.73 -6.22
C LEU A 9 5.97 -12.76 -5.28
N VAL A 10 5.79 -11.51 -5.70
CA VAL A 10 5.07 -10.46 -4.98
C VAL A 10 3.85 -10.06 -5.79
N SER A 11 2.68 -10.11 -5.19
CA SER A 11 1.43 -9.64 -5.80
C SER A 11 0.87 -8.45 -5.05
N ASP A 12 0.32 -7.48 -5.77
CA ASP A 12 -0.68 -6.61 -5.18
C ASP A 12 -1.88 -7.44 -4.72
N PHE A 13 -2.68 -6.89 -3.79
CA PHE A 13 -3.78 -7.63 -3.18
C PHE A 13 -5.14 -7.24 -3.77
N ASP A 14 -5.59 -6.02 -3.57
CA ASP A 14 -6.91 -5.57 -3.96
C ASP A 14 -7.01 -5.40 -5.48
N ASP A 15 -8.05 -5.96 -6.07
CA ASP A 15 -8.32 -5.95 -7.52
C ASP A 15 -7.25 -6.66 -8.38
N THR A 16 -6.22 -7.27 -7.75
CA THR A 16 -5.20 -8.10 -8.40
C THR A 16 -5.29 -9.57 -7.97
N LEU A 17 -4.86 -9.90 -6.74
CA LEU A 17 -4.96 -11.25 -6.19
C LEU A 17 -6.38 -11.54 -5.68
N TYR A 18 -6.95 -10.59 -4.95
CA TYR A 18 -8.30 -10.59 -4.39
C TYR A 18 -9.22 -9.83 -5.33
N ASP A 19 -10.11 -10.56 -5.99
CA ASP A 19 -10.93 -10.04 -7.09
C ASP A 19 -12.12 -9.19 -6.60
N PHE A 20 -12.82 -8.52 -7.53
CA PHE A 20 -13.99 -7.70 -7.25
C PHE A 20 -15.20 -8.50 -6.71
N HIS A 21 -15.15 -9.84 -6.73
CA HIS A 21 -16.11 -10.71 -6.06
C HIS A 21 -15.71 -11.04 -4.63
N HIS A 22 -14.69 -10.36 -4.09
CA HIS A 22 -14.17 -10.56 -2.75
C HIS A 22 -13.68 -11.99 -2.48
N ARG A 23 -12.90 -12.54 -3.42
CA ARG A 23 -12.29 -13.88 -3.32
C ARG A 23 -10.98 -13.97 -4.10
N ILE A 24 -10.16 -14.93 -3.76
CA ILE A 24 -9.03 -15.33 -4.60
C ILE A 24 -9.51 -16.48 -5.50
N PRO A 25 -9.39 -16.36 -6.84
CA PRO A 25 -9.81 -17.43 -7.74
C PRO A 25 -9.11 -18.75 -7.43
N PRO A 26 -9.84 -19.90 -7.41
CA PRO A 26 -9.24 -21.21 -7.07
C PRO A 26 -8.01 -21.56 -7.90
N ARG A 27 -8.02 -21.23 -9.20
CA ARG A 27 -6.86 -21.45 -10.09
C ARG A 27 -5.60 -20.70 -9.63
N ASN A 28 -5.77 -19.52 -9.01
CA ASN A 28 -4.64 -18.74 -8.48
C ASN A 28 -4.09 -19.43 -7.23
N LEU A 29 -4.96 -19.92 -6.33
CA LEU A 29 -4.55 -20.70 -5.15
C LEU A 29 -3.82 -21.99 -5.55
N GLU A 30 -4.30 -22.72 -6.57
CA GLU A 30 -3.61 -23.89 -7.10
C GLU A 30 -2.24 -23.55 -7.67
N ALA A 31 -2.11 -22.42 -8.41
CA ALA A 31 -0.86 -21.98 -8.97
C ALA A 31 0.15 -21.59 -7.87
N LEU A 32 -0.31 -20.85 -6.84
CA LEU A 32 0.49 -20.51 -5.67
C LEU A 32 0.92 -21.75 -4.88
N GLY A 33 0.01 -22.71 -4.70
CA GLY A 33 0.34 -24.01 -4.07
C GLY A 33 1.45 -24.76 -4.82
N ARG A 34 1.39 -24.79 -6.17
CA ARG A 34 2.45 -25.39 -7.00
C ARG A 34 3.77 -24.59 -6.91
N TRP A 35 3.69 -23.26 -6.87
CA TRP A 35 4.85 -22.38 -6.72
C TRP A 35 5.60 -22.66 -5.41
N ILE A 36 4.88 -22.64 -4.30
CA ILE A 36 5.45 -22.88 -2.96
C ILE A 36 5.91 -24.34 -2.79
N GLY A 37 5.12 -25.32 -3.28
CA GLY A 37 5.48 -26.73 -3.24
C GLY A 37 6.76 -27.07 -4.02
N GLN A 38 7.22 -26.17 -4.89
CA GLN A 38 8.49 -26.29 -5.61
C GLN A 38 9.57 -25.33 -5.10
N GLY A 39 9.44 -24.81 -3.87
CA GLY A 39 10.46 -24.02 -3.18
C GLY A 39 10.35 -22.51 -3.39
N GLY A 40 9.35 -22.02 -4.13
CA GLY A 40 9.13 -20.58 -4.33
C GLY A 40 8.62 -19.88 -3.09
N ARG A 41 8.99 -18.61 -2.91
CA ARG A 41 8.42 -17.72 -1.89
C ARG A 41 7.34 -16.85 -2.51
N PHE A 42 6.27 -16.61 -1.73
CA PHE A 42 5.15 -15.78 -2.13
C PHE A 42 4.78 -14.80 -1.03
N THR A 43 4.56 -13.56 -1.41
CA THR A 43 4.04 -12.51 -0.52
C THR A 43 3.17 -11.50 -1.26
N VAL A 44 2.64 -10.55 -0.50
CA VAL A 44 1.77 -9.47 -0.95
C VAL A 44 2.42 -8.11 -0.67
N ALA A 45 2.19 -7.14 -1.57
CA ALA A 45 2.48 -5.72 -1.35
C ALA A 45 1.20 -4.91 -1.54
N THR A 46 0.65 -4.34 -0.45
CA THR A 46 -0.67 -3.71 -0.44
C THR A 46 -0.68 -2.32 0.19
N GLY A 47 -1.65 -1.49 -0.18
CA GLY A 47 -1.96 -0.23 0.50
C GLY A 47 -2.59 -0.43 1.88
N ARG A 48 -3.11 -1.62 2.19
CA ARG A 48 -3.72 -1.92 3.49
C ARG A 48 -2.71 -1.81 4.63
N ALA A 49 -3.15 -1.25 5.77
CA ALA A 49 -2.40 -1.31 7.02
C ALA A 49 -2.49 -2.71 7.65
N HIS A 50 -1.69 -3.00 8.67
CA HIS A 50 -1.66 -4.29 9.34
C HIS A 50 -3.06 -4.73 9.81
N ARG A 51 -3.75 -3.91 10.60
CA ARG A 51 -5.09 -4.22 11.11
C ARG A 51 -6.11 -4.53 10.01
N THR A 52 -6.01 -3.82 8.88
CA THR A 52 -6.96 -3.97 7.76
C THR A 52 -6.58 -5.08 6.78
N PHE A 53 -5.36 -5.61 6.86
CA PHE A 53 -4.92 -6.77 6.07
C PHE A 53 -4.98 -8.09 6.86
N ALA A 54 -4.73 -8.07 8.17
CA ALA A 54 -4.68 -9.27 9.02
C ALA A 54 -5.87 -10.24 8.83
N PRO A 55 -7.13 -9.78 8.67
CA PRO A 55 -8.28 -10.67 8.41
C PRO A 55 -8.17 -11.46 7.11
N TYR A 56 -7.33 -11.05 6.18
CA TYR A 56 -7.21 -11.62 4.83
C TYR A 56 -5.96 -12.49 4.63
N VAL A 57 -4.99 -12.45 5.54
CA VAL A 57 -3.71 -13.15 5.38
C VAL A 57 -3.86 -14.65 5.14
N HIS A 58 -4.87 -15.26 5.75
CA HIS A 58 -5.15 -16.70 5.64
C HIS A 58 -5.76 -17.12 4.29
N LEU A 59 -6.20 -16.18 3.47
CA LEU A 59 -6.83 -16.45 2.18
C LEU A 59 -5.83 -16.92 1.11
N ALA A 60 -4.54 -16.61 1.29
CA ALA A 60 -3.48 -17.00 0.38
C ALA A 60 -2.34 -17.69 1.15
N PRO A 61 -1.60 -18.61 0.50
CA PRO A 61 -0.49 -19.33 1.13
C PRO A 61 0.77 -18.46 1.22
N ILE A 62 0.70 -17.32 1.93
CA ILE A 62 1.81 -16.39 2.13
C ILE A 62 2.89 -17.06 2.99
N ASN A 63 4.14 -17.11 2.48
CA ASN A 63 5.29 -17.72 3.16
C ASN A 63 6.53 -16.82 3.22
N ALA A 64 6.33 -15.51 3.08
CA ALA A 64 7.34 -14.48 3.30
C ALA A 64 6.69 -13.23 3.91
N PRO A 65 7.46 -12.32 4.55
CA PRO A 65 6.91 -11.11 5.14
C PRO A 65 6.16 -10.23 4.13
N VAL A 66 5.10 -9.55 4.58
CA VAL A 66 4.18 -8.77 3.77
C VAL A 66 4.57 -7.29 3.78
N VAL A 67 4.54 -6.65 2.61
CA VAL A 67 4.69 -5.20 2.48
C VAL A 67 3.32 -4.54 2.62
N LEU A 68 3.17 -3.68 3.62
CA LEU A 68 1.93 -3.02 3.99
C LEU A 68 2.03 -1.50 3.85
N SER A 69 0.88 -0.82 3.92
CA SER A 69 0.77 0.65 3.93
C SER A 69 1.52 1.30 2.76
N ASN A 70 1.35 0.76 1.54
CA ASN A 70 2.04 1.21 0.32
C ASN A 70 3.57 1.33 0.45
N GLY A 71 4.19 0.49 1.30
CA GLY A 71 5.63 0.46 1.47
C GLY A 71 6.15 1.20 2.71
N SER A 72 5.28 1.59 3.65
CA SER A 72 5.74 2.12 4.94
C SER A 72 6.12 1.02 5.92
N THR A 73 5.68 -0.23 5.69
CA THR A 73 5.78 -1.30 6.68
C THR A 73 6.13 -2.63 6.03
N ILE A 74 6.98 -3.44 6.70
CA ILE A 74 7.13 -4.88 6.46
C ILE A 74 6.74 -5.61 7.74
N TYR A 75 5.78 -6.53 7.63
CA TYR A 75 5.28 -7.33 8.74
C TYR A 75 5.37 -8.82 8.41
N ASP A 76 5.90 -9.60 9.33
CA ASP A 76 5.91 -11.06 9.23
C ASP A 76 4.74 -11.64 10.05
N PHE A 77 3.72 -12.15 9.35
CA PHE A 77 2.56 -12.78 9.97
C PHE A 77 2.84 -14.18 10.54
N GLN A 78 3.95 -14.82 10.18
CA GLN A 78 4.33 -16.13 10.75
C GLN A 78 4.94 -15.97 12.14
N THR A 79 5.74 -14.93 12.33
CA THR A 79 6.42 -14.63 13.60
C THR A 79 5.72 -13.51 14.38
N GLU A 80 4.64 -12.96 13.83
CA GLU A 80 3.88 -11.80 14.37
C GLU A 80 4.79 -10.60 14.71
N THR A 81 5.76 -10.32 13.81
CA THR A 81 6.79 -9.33 14.06
C THR A 81 6.75 -8.18 13.05
N MET A 82 6.75 -6.94 13.53
CA MET A 82 7.01 -5.75 12.75
C MET A 82 8.51 -5.67 12.42
N LEU A 83 8.88 -5.98 11.17
CA LEU A 83 10.29 -6.01 10.74
C LEU A 83 10.79 -4.62 10.33
N VAL A 84 9.92 -3.83 9.72
CA VAL A 84 10.22 -2.46 9.28
C VAL A 84 8.97 -1.60 9.47
N GLN A 85 9.16 -0.42 10.03
CA GLN A 85 8.15 0.64 10.05
C GLN A 85 8.85 1.97 9.76
N THR A 86 8.38 2.67 8.73
CA THR A 86 8.82 4.03 8.40
C THR A 86 7.63 4.96 8.59
N LEU A 87 7.83 5.98 9.39
CA LEU A 87 6.82 6.97 9.74
C LEU A 87 6.95 8.20 8.86
N LEU A 88 5.87 8.96 8.69
CA LEU A 88 5.91 10.27 8.05
C LEU A 88 6.84 11.21 8.84
N ASP A 89 7.29 12.27 8.17
CA ASP A 89 8.05 13.35 8.80
C ASP A 89 7.32 13.93 10.02
N ASP A 90 8.06 14.33 11.05
CA ASP A 90 7.48 14.88 12.29
C ASP A 90 6.66 16.17 12.03
N ARG A 91 6.89 16.84 10.91
CA ARG A 91 6.11 18.01 10.46
C ARG A 91 4.81 17.65 9.73
N ALA A 92 4.50 16.37 9.59
CA ALA A 92 3.30 15.96 8.86
C ALA A 92 2.01 16.62 9.40
N PRO A 93 1.77 16.74 10.71
CA PRO A 93 0.57 17.41 11.21
C PRO A 93 0.47 18.87 10.71
N GLU A 94 1.55 19.65 10.77
CA GLU A 94 1.58 21.05 10.31
C GLU A 94 1.43 21.14 8.80
N ASP A 95 2.13 20.30 8.04
CA ASP A 95 2.07 20.29 6.58
C ASP A 95 0.67 19.93 6.06
N PHE A 96 0.04 18.93 6.67
CA PHE A 96 -1.32 18.54 6.29
C PHE A 96 -2.37 19.53 6.78
N GLN A 97 -2.17 20.19 7.93
CA GLN A 97 -3.02 21.30 8.35
C GLN A 97 -3.01 22.41 7.29
N ALA A 98 -1.82 22.82 6.83
CA ALA A 98 -1.67 23.85 5.80
C ALA A 98 -2.28 23.43 4.45
N LEU A 99 -2.10 22.17 4.02
CA LEU A 99 -2.76 21.63 2.82
C LEU A 99 -4.28 21.69 2.93
N MET A 100 -4.84 21.26 4.07
CA MET A 100 -6.29 21.25 4.29
C MET A 100 -6.90 22.65 4.39
N GLU A 101 -6.13 23.65 4.83
CA GLU A 101 -6.53 25.05 4.81
C GLU A 101 -6.50 25.63 3.38
N ALA A 102 -5.47 25.29 2.61
CA ALA A 102 -5.36 25.71 1.21
C ALA A 102 -6.43 25.06 0.31
N MET A 103 -6.87 23.84 0.65
CA MET A 103 -7.82 23.06 -0.13
C MET A 103 -8.96 22.49 0.75
N PRO A 104 -9.96 23.31 1.12
CA PRO A 104 -10.99 22.94 2.11
C PRO A 104 -11.93 21.79 1.70
N SER A 105 -11.97 21.42 0.41
CA SER A 105 -12.81 20.31 -0.10
C SER A 105 -12.20 18.92 0.13
N LEU A 106 -10.94 18.83 0.54
CA LEU A 106 -10.26 17.56 0.78
C LEU A 106 -10.77 16.90 2.07
N GLY A 107 -10.86 15.57 2.05
CA GLY A 107 -10.88 14.74 3.23
C GLY A 107 -9.48 14.22 3.54
N LEU A 108 -9.15 14.05 4.81
CA LEU A 108 -7.87 13.50 5.26
C LEU A 108 -8.10 12.32 6.19
N GLU A 109 -7.38 11.26 5.96
CA GLU A 109 -7.32 10.07 6.79
C GLU A 109 -5.86 9.82 7.17
N THR A 110 -5.58 9.62 8.46
CA THR A 110 -4.23 9.37 8.99
C THR A 110 -4.19 8.10 9.81
N TYR A 111 -3.03 7.48 9.87
CA TYR A 111 -2.80 6.22 10.58
C TYR A 111 -1.74 6.42 11.65
N HIS A 112 -2.11 6.23 12.93
CA HIS A 112 -1.20 6.18 14.05
C HIS A 112 -1.28 4.82 14.72
N GLY A 113 -0.20 4.03 14.63
CA GLY A 113 -0.25 2.61 15.02
C GLY A 113 -1.31 1.86 14.22
N GLU A 114 -2.29 1.28 14.91
CA GLU A 114 -3.43 0.58 14.30
C GLU A 114 -4.70 1.45 14.20
N ASP A 115 -4.67 2.67 14.74
CA ASP A 115 -5.82 3.56 14.79
C ASP A 115 -5.88 4.48 13.57
N ILE A 116 -7.13 4.78 13.16
CA ILE A 116 -7.42 5.64 12.02
C ILE A 116 -8.14 6.89 12.50
N TYR A 117 -7.60 8.03 12.12
CA TYR A 117 -8.17 9.35 12.40
C TYR A 117 -8.55 10.03 11.11
N VAL A 118 -9.70 10.69 11.10
CA VAL A 118 -10.25 11.35 9.92
C VAL A 118 -10.52 12.83 10.24
N TYR A 119 -10.09 13.69 9.31
CA TYR A 119 -10.41 15.11 9.33
C TYR A 119 -11.26 15.47 8.10
N ARG A 120 -12.38 16.16 8.31
CA ARG A 120 -13.34 16.54 7.26
C ARG A 120 -13.80 15.34 6.41
N PRO A 121 -14.45 14.32 7.01
CA PRO A 121 -14.98 13.20 6.26
C PRO A 121 -15.95 13.68 5.17
N ASN A 122 -15.91 13.02 4.02
CA ASN A 122 -16.82 13.24 2.90
C ASN A 122 -17.37 11.90 2.40
N ALA A 123 -18.22 11.92 1.38
CA ALA A 123 -18.83 10.69 0.86
C ALA A 123 -17.80 9.65 0.37
N ILE A 124 -16.63 10.10 -0.07
CA ILE A 124 -15.52 9.21 -0.49
C ILE A 124 -14.91 8.55 0.74
N THR A 125 -14.71 9.32 1.83
CA THR A 125 -14.24 8.80 3.13
C THR A 125 -15.20 7.74 3.67
N ASP A 126 -16.50 8.03 3.68
CA ASP A 126 -17.52 7.08 4.17
C ASP A 126 -17.52 5.78 3.38
N ALA A 127 -17.42 5.86 2.06
CA ALA A 127 -17.33 4.70 1.19
C ALA A 127 -16.05 3.89 1.43
N HIS A 128 -14.91 4.56 1.67
CA HIS A 128 -13.65 3.92 1.98
C HIS A 128 -13.71 3.20 3.33
N MET A 129 -14.15 3.88 4.39
CA MET A 129 -14.26 3.28 5.74
C MET A 129 -15.18 2.07 5.74
N LYS A 130 -16.29 2.13 5.00
CA LYS A 130 -17.19 0.98 4.82
C LYS A 130 -16.51 -0.19 4.09
N LYS A 131 -15.69 0.09 3.06
CA LYS A 131 -14.93 -0.94 2.31
C LYS A 131 -13.86 -1.58 3.20
N VAL A 132 -13.16 -0.76 3.99
CA VAL A 132 -12.09 -1.22 4.89
C VAL A 132 -12.63 -1.99 6.09
N GLY A 133 -13.85 -1.65 6.54
CA GLY A 133 -14.56 -2.37 7.60
C GLY A 133 -13.91 -2.23 8.98
N THR A 134 -13.35 -1.05 9.28
CA THR A 134 -12.71 -0.76 10.57
C THR A 134 -13.26 0.52 11.20
N ASP A 135 -13.14 0.63 12.51
CA ASP A 135 -13.49 1.83 13.24
C ASP A 135 -12.47 2.96 12.96
N TYR A 136 -12.94 4.19 13.06
CA TYR A 136 -12.15 5.40 12.94
C TYR A 136 -12.69 6.49 13.87
N GLU A 137 -11.85 7.48 14.16
CA GLU A 137 -12.25 8.64 14.93
C GLU A 137 -12.17 9.92 14.09
N VAL A 138 -13.20 10.77 14.17
CA VAL A 138 -13.15 12.10 13.56
C VAL A 138 -12.50 13.06 14.55
N ARG A 139 -11.40 13.70 14.15
CA ARG A 139 -10.64 14.65 14.97
C ARG A 139 -10.12 15.82 14.14
N ASP A 140 -9.88 16.93 14.81
CA ASP A 140 -9.07 18.02 14.25
C ASP A 140 -7.60 17.61 14.21
N ILE A 141 -6.87 18.02 13.18
CA ILE A 141 -5.48 17.60 12.93
C ILE A 141 -4.57 17.83 14.16
N PRO A 142 -4.64 18.97 14.88
CA PRO A 142 -3.80 19.20 16.06
C PRO A 142 -4.07 18.21 17.22
N ASP A 143 -5.25 17.59 17.25
CA ASP A 143 -5.65 16.63 18.29
C ASP A 143 -5.38 15.17 17.88
N MET A 144 -4.89 14.93 16.65
CA MET A 144 -4.55 13.60 16.18
C MET A 144 -3.20 13.14 16.77
N PRO A 145 -3.13 11.92 17.33
CA PRO A 145 -1.86 11.35 17.74
C PRO A 145 -0.86 11.26 16.59
N ALA A 146 0.39 11.58 16.85
CA ALA A 146 1.50 11.43 15.92
C ALA A 146 2.63 10.58 16.58
N PRO A 147 3.60 10.05 15.84
CA PRO A 147 3.77 10.17 14.37
C PRO A 147 2.81 9.29 13.56
N TRP A 148 2.60 9.64 12.30
CA TRP A 148 1.75 8.87 11.39
C TRP A 148 2.54 7.88 10.53
N THR A 149 1.96 6.72 10.26
CA THR A 149 2.54 5.73 9.34
C THR A 149 2.29 6.13 7.88
N LYS A 150 1.11 6.62 7.60
CA LYS A 150 0.69 7.17 6.29
C LYS A 150 -0.47 8.14 6.46
N ALA A 151 -0.73 8.89 5.39
CA ALA A 151 -1.96 9.67 5.22
C ALA A 151 -2.63 9.32 3.89
N ILE A 152 -3.95 9.50 3.81
CA ILE A 152 -4.72 9.41 2.57
C ILE A 152 -5.52 10.71 2.41
N VAL A 153 -5.30 11.40 1.32
CA VAL A 153 -6.12 12.55 0.94
C VAL A 153 -7.18 12.07 -0.05
N GLN A 154 -8.42 12.49 0.17
CA GLN A 154 -9.59 11.94 -0.50
C GLN A 154 -10.39 13.05 -1.18
N GLN A 155 -10.52 12.96 -2.51
CA GLN A 155 -11.36 13.81 -3.34
C GLN A 155 -11.40 13.27 -4.79
N GLU A 156 -12.07 13.97 -5.70
CA GLU A 156 -12.00 13.69 -7.14
C GLU A 156 -10.58 13.90 -7.69
N TYR A 157 -10.24 13.15 -8.72
CA TYR A 157 -8.89 13.03 -9.27
C TYR A 157 -8.21 14.38 -9.59
N ASP A 158 -8.94 15.30 -10.25
CA ASP A 158 -8.40 16.61 -10.63
C ASP A 158 -8.04 17.49 -9.42
N VAL A 159 -8.77 17.30 -8.31
CA VAL A 159 -8.46 18.00 -7.05
C VAL A 159 -7.23 17.37 -6.39
N LEU A 160 -7.13 16.05 -6.43
CA LEU A 160 -5.99 15.31 -5.89
C LEU A 160 -4.70 15.57 -6.67
N LEU A 161 -4.76 15.82 -7.99
CA LEU A 161 -3.60 16.26 -8.76
C LEU A 161 -3.03 17.57 -8.20
N ARG A 162 -3.91 18.56 -7.92
CA ARG A 162 -3.49 19.84 -7.32
C ARG A 162 -2.96 19.67 -5.89
N ALA A 163 -3.54 18.75 -5.11
CA ALA A 163 -3.04 18.45 -3.78
C ALA A 163 -1.62 17.85 -3.82
N ARG A 164 -1.35 16.97 -4.79
CA ARG A 164 -0.01 16.41 -5.01
C ARG A 164 0.99 17.50 -5.42
N GLU A 165 0.62 18.35 -6.38
CA GLU A 165 1.45 19.50 -6.81
C GLU A 165 1.75 20.44 -5.63
N TRP A 166 0.74 20.71 -4.80
CA TRP A 166 0.90 21.53 -3.60
C TRP A 166 1.92 20.92 -2.62
N LEU A 167 1.85 19.61 -2.38
CA LEU A 167 2.81 18.90 -1.51
C LEU A 167 4.23 18.93 -2.09
N GLU A 168 4.38 18.76 -3.41
CA GLU A 168 5.69 18.84 -4.08
C GLU A 168 6.30 20.25 -3.96
N GLU A 169 5.48 21.31 -4.06
CA GLU A 169 5.91 22.71 -3.98
C GLU A 169 6.24 23.15 -2.55
N HIS A 170 5.38 22.81 -1.57
CA HIS A 170 5.48 23.33 -0.19
C HIS A 170 6.23 22.40 0.77
N CYS A 171 6.30 21.10 0.43
CA CYS A 171 6.95 20.07 1.23
C CYS A 171 8.00 19.27 0.43
N PRO A 172 8.92 19.93 -0.32
CA PRO A 172 9.80 19.26 -1.25
C PRO A 172 10.64 18.17 -0.57
N GLY A 173 10.65 16.97 -1.13
CA GLY A 173 11.48 15.87 -0.68
C GLY A 173 11.03 15.15 0.61
N ARG A 174 9.89 15.53 1.23
CA ARG A 174 9.40 14.91 2.46
C ARG A 174 8.51 13.70 2.21
N TYR A 175 7.68 13.74 1.18
CA TYR A 175 6.63 12.76 0.96
C TYR A 175 6.78 12.03 -0.37
N GLU A 176 6.32 10.79 -0.38
CA GLU A 176 5.95 10.03 -1.56
C GLU A 176 4.43 10.10 -1.68
N ALA A 177 3.90 10.60 -2.79
CA ALA A 177 2.48 10.76 -3.01
C ALA A 177 2.05 9.98 -4.26
N VAL A 178 1.29 8.89 -4.06
CA VAL A 178 0.90 7.96 -5.13
C VAL A 178 -0.61 7.77 -5.17
N PHE A 179 -1.18 7.70 -6.36
CA PHE A 179 -2.58 7.35 -6.54
C PHE A 179 -2.76 5.83 -6.40
N SER A 180 -3.58 5.40 -5.45
CA SER A 180 -4.03 4.01 -5.36
C SER A 180 -5.34 3.77 -6.12
N ASN A 181 -6.08 4.82 -6.42
CA ASN A 181 -7.17 4.89 -7.39
C ASN A 181 -7.49 6.36 -7.71
N ARG A 182 -8.58 6.62 -8.47
CA ARG A 182 -8.97 7.99 -8.85
C ARG A 182 -9.43 8.89 -7.69
N PHE A 183 -9.70 8.34 -6.51
CA PHE A 183 -10.25 9.06 -5.36
C PHE A 183 -9.30 9.16 -4.16
N TYR A 184 -8.16 8.45 -4.20
CA TYR A 184 -7.22 8.36 -3.10
C TYR A 184 -5.82 8.72 -3.55
N LEU A 185 -5.27 9.75 -2.92
CA LEU A 185 -3.85 10.08 -2.96
C LEU A 185 -3.25 9.60 -1.64
N GLU A 186 -2.48 8.52 -1.69
CA GLU A 186 -1.79 7.98 -0.52
C GLU A 186 -0.43 8.62 -0.37
N ILE A 187 -0.14 9.05 0.84
CA ILE A 187 1.07 9.77 1.18
C ILE A 187 1.83 8.98 2.25
N THR A 188 3.10 8.70 1.94
CA THR A 188 4.04 8.01 2.79
C THR A 188 5.34 8.82 2.90
N HIS A 189 6.26 8.40 3.73
CA HIS A 189 7.60 9.01 3.80
C HIS A 189 8.29 8.91 2.44
N ARG A 190 9.09 9.91 2.08
CA ARG A 190 9.85 9.93 0.83
C ARG A 190 10.65 8.64 0.60
N GLY A 191 10.49 8.06 -0.59
CA GLY A 191 11.10 6.78 -0.96
C GLY A 191 10.38 5.53 -0.43
N CYS A 192 9.34 5.71 0.40
CA CYS A 192 8.49 4.59 0.84
C CYS A 192 7.36 4.38 -0.16
N ASN A 193 7.55 3.44 -1.07
CA ASN A 193 6.54 2.93 -1.98
C ASN A 193 6.67 1.40 -2.07
N LYS A 194 5.72 0.74 -2.72
CA LYS A 194 5.75 -0.74 -2.83
C LYS A 194 7.08 -1.25 -3.36
N GLY A 195 7.64 -0.60 -4.39
CA GLY A 195 8.90 -1.02 -5.01
C GLY A 195 10.13 -0.87 -4.10
N GLY A 196 10.27 0.27 -3.44
CA GLY A 196 11.37 0.51 -2.49
C GLY A 196 11.35 -0.48 -1.34
N MET A 197 10.14 -0.78 -0.82
CA MET A 197 10.02 -1.72 0.29
C MET A 197 10.16 -3.18 -0.14
N VAL A 198 9.73 -3.55 -1.36
CA VAL A 198 10.01 -4.86 -1.95
C VAL A 198 11.52 -5.06 -2.17
N ALA A 199 12.25 -4.03 -2.61
CA ALA A 199 13.71 -4.10 -2.72
C ALA A 199 14.36 -4.36 -1.35
N ARG A 200 13.91 -3.67 -0.31
CA ARG A 200 14.37 -3.91 1.07
C ARG A 200 14.04 -5.32 1.56
N LEU A 201 12.85 -5.84 1.21
CA LEU A 201 12.47 -7.21 1.52
C LEU A 201 13.39 -8.24 0.85
N LEU A 202 13.78 -8.02 -0.42
CA LEU A 202 14.75 -8.87 -1.11
C LEU A 202 16.10 -8.93 -0.38
N GLU A 203 16.61 -7.77 0.08
CA GLU A 203 17.85 -7.71 0.86
C GLU A 203 17.74 -8.53 2.16
N MET A 204 16.62 -8.38 2.89
CA MET A 204 16.36 -9.11 4.13
C MET A 204 16.26 -10.62 3.91
N LEU A 205 15.71 -11.05 2.77
CA LEU A 205 15.55 -12.46 2.40
C LEU A 205 16.78 -13.04 1.68
N HIS A 206 17.80 -12.22 1.39
CA HIS A 206 18.98 -12.57 0.60
C HIS A 206 18.62 -13.13 -0.78
N ILE A 207 17.59 -12.56 -1.43
CA ILE A 207 17.13 -12.95 -2.76
C ILE A 207 17.66 -11.94 -3.79
N PRO A 208 18.41 -12.37 -4.83
CA PRO A 208 18.82 -11.50 -5.91
C PRO A 208 17.62 -10.89 -6.66
N ARG A 209 17.79 -9.66 -7.13
CA ARG A 209 16.72 -8.89 -7.81
C ARG A 209 16.19 -9.58 -9.06
N GLU A 210 17.05 -10.26 -9.81
CA GLU A 210 16.69 -11.06 -10.98
C GLU A 210 15.77 -12.24 -10.68
N ASN A 211 15.64 -12.61 -9.41
CA ASN A 211 14.78 -13.68 -8.91
C ASN A 211 13.42 -13.17 -8.40
N LEU A 212 13.13 -11.88 -8.62
CA LEU A 212 11.87 -11.25 -8.25
C LEU A 212 10.87 -11.30 -9.41
N TYR A 213 9.64 -11.67 -9.09
CA TYR A 213 8.46 -11.59 -9.96
C TYR A 213 7.41 -10.72 -9.28
N CYS A 214 6.82 -9.76 -10.00
CA CYS A 214 5.79 -8.88 -9.47
C CYS A 214 4.52 -8.92 -10.33
N VAL A 215 3.37 -8.81 -9.67
CA VAL A 215 2.04 -8.69 -10.30
C VAL A 215 1.31 -7.52 -9.65
N GLY A 216 0.73 -6.65 -10.46
CA GLY A 216 -0.05 -5.49 -10.01
C GLY A 216 -0.87 -4.90 -11.14
N ASP A 217 -1.83 -4.02 -10.83
CA ASP A 217 -2.78 -3.46 -11.79
C ASP A 217 -2.88 -1.93 -11.76
N ASN A 218 -2.23 -1.25 -10.78
CA ASN A 218 -2.42 0.17 -10.57
C ASN A 218 -1.09 0.98 -10.54
N GLN A 219 -1.21 2.31 -10.45
CA GLN A 219 -0.05 3.22 -10.47
C GLN A 219 0.91 3.01 -9.30
N ASN A 220 0.40 2.67 -8.11
CA ASN A 220 1.22 2.37 -6.94
C ASN A 220 2.02 1.06 -7.05
N ASP A 221 1.74 0.23 -8.07
CA ASP A 221 2.48 -1.00 -8.35
C ASP A 221 3.66 -0.78 -9.31
N ILE A 222 3.63 0.29 -10.10
CA ILE A 222 4.68 0.59 -11.07
C ILE A 222 6.09 0.54 -10.45
N PRO A 223 6.33 1.13 -9.25
CA PRO A 223 7.65 1.07 -8.63
C PRO A 223 8.15 -0.34 -8.30
N MET A 224 7.27 -1.31 -8.00
CA MET A 224 7.72 -2.68 -7.75
C MET A 224 7.89 -3.49 -9.05
N MET A 225 7.25 -3.06 -10.13
CA MET A 225 7.32 -3.72 -11.45
C MET A 225 8.46 -3.18 -12.31
N ALA A 226 8.81 -1.89 -12.21
CA ALA A 226 9.88 -1.26 -12.98
C ALA A 226 11.26 -1.92 -12.82
N PRO A 227 11.62 -2.48 -11.64
CA PRO A 227 12.92 -3.09 -11.42
C PRO A 227 13.08 -4.53 -11.88
N VAL A 228 12.00 -5.24 -12.23
CA VAL A 228 12.07 -6.68 -12.55
C VAL A 228 12.48 -6.94 -14.00
N SER A 229 13.32 -7.95 -14.20
CA SER A 229 13.79 -8.35 -15.54
C SER A 229 12.70 -8.98 -16.40
N TYR A 230 11.54 -9.30 -15.82
CA TYR A 230 10.42 -9.93 -16.49
C TYR A 230 9.11 -9.37 -15.96
N THR A 231 8.49 -8.45 -16.71
CA THR A 231 7.14 -7.94 -16.43
C THR A 231 6.12 -8.73 -17.21
N HIS A 232 5.27 -9.50 -16.53
CA HIS A 232 3.98 -9.90 -17.08
C HIS A 232 2.93 -8.92 -16.56
N LEU A 233 2.69 -7.87 -17.34
CA LEU A 233 1.53 -7.01 -17.17
C LEU A 233 0.30 -7.79 -17.64
N THR A 234 -0.42 -8.42 -16.73
CA THR A 234 -1.84 -8.66 -16.99
C THR A 234 -2.58 -7.40 -16.53
N LEU A 235 -2.48 -6.38 -17.34
CA LEU A 235 -3.49 -5.35 -17.35
C LEU A 235 -4.77 -5.99 -17.88
N PRO A 236 -5.86 -6.05 -17.13
CA PRO A 236 -7.13 -5.80 -17.77
C PRO A 236 -7.00 -4.34 -18.18
N THR A 237 -6.61 -4.12 -19.42
CA THR A 237 -6.58 -2.84 -20.09
C THR A 237 -7.95 -2.23 -19.97
N ILE A 238 -8.17 -1.45 -18.96
CA ILE A 238 -9.22 -0.46 -18.92
C ILE A 238 -8.62 0.80 -18.30
N LEU A 239 -7.75 1.44 -19.06
CA LEU A 239 -7.79 2.87 -19.18
C LEU A 239 -9.22 3.19 -19.72
N ARG A 240 -10.19 3.30 -18.84
CA ARG A 240 -11.38 4.08 -19.11
C ARG A 240 -11.04 5.51 -18.73
N VAL A 241 -10.69 6.25 -19.77
CA VAL A 241 -10.74 7.70 -19.82
C VAL A 241 -12.11 8.20 -19.35
#